data_98f4b7c5c40918f62718bc9ef57a2508
#
_entry.id   98f4b7c5c40918f62718bc9ef57a2508
#
_cell.length_a   1.000
_cell.length_b   1.000
_cell.length_c   1.000
_cell.angle_alpha   90.00
_cell.angle_beta   90.00
_cell.angle_gamma   90.00
#
_symmetry.space_group_name_H-M   'P 1'
#
loop_
_entity.id
_entity.type
_entity.pdbx_description
1 polymer ?
#
loop_
_entity_poly.entity_id
_entity_poly.type
_entity_poly.pdbx_seq_one_letter_code
_entity_poly.pdbx_strand_id
1 'polypeptide(L)'
;MEDKLNITSEENYEQFDTNEIIDSRKKSKNKKLFSSNKIIKYILTVFVFICLFLFLFNIIQKNSPKNINSTLESKTPEKKCEIGYKNENNKCIPTYAIKGIYQTKTDNEQINLIGFIPDFPVQMIIDGKSVESTKSYTFPKKGKHTVLINSNFTKLISAKRLFYKITSLTKIEFTPLFDTKNVKDMKSMFYECSELTSIDLSHLNTKNVVNMELMFAGCRKLKKINLSNFNTKNVISMANMFEDCKKLSELNLSNFDTSKVKEMGFMFFECSSLTSIDISSFNTEKVTIMEYMFKGCSSLTSIDVSHFITDNVISLSRMFEKCTSLISIDLSNFRTPKVSSISSMFFECTNLKKVNLKNFDTSNVIGMNGLFNGCSSLTSLDINHFRTNNVVNMNLMFNGCSSLTSLNISNFNTENVQYMDSTFQGCSLLKTLDVSNFNTSNVNTMVSIFQGCESLTSIDVSNFNIENTVNIKHMFYECESLEKIDLSNLNPKKVTRMEYMFYKCPNLEYIDISQFELAQIKIVDMFNNLPDKGLIRIKQSLYERIQDDIPSDWEVSFAP
;
A
#
# COMPACT_ATOMS: atom_id res chain seq x y z
N MET A 1 -14.68 -21.64 13.32
CA MET A 1 -14.50 -20.46 14.19
C MET A 1 -14.83 -19.27 13.33
N GLU A 2 -16.07 -18.84 13.43
CA GLU A 2 -16.65 -17.74 12.68
C GLU A 2 -16.37 -16.45 13.44
N ASP A 3 -15.72 -15.49 12.82
CA ASP A 3 -15.67 -14.12 13.31
C ASP A 3 -16.54 -13.24 12.41
N LYS A 4 -17.62 -12.74 13.01
CA LYS A 4 -18.62 -11.84 12.47
C LYS A 4 -18.00 -10.49 12.19
N LEU A 5 -18.05 -10.03 10.95
CA LEU A 5 -17.87 -8.62 10.59
C LEU A 5 -19.23 -7.95 10.40
N ASN A 6 -19.63 -7.18 11.40
CA ASN A 6 -20.71 -6.19 11.30
C ASN A 6 -20.18 -4.98 10.53
N ILE A 7 -20.84 -4.66 9.42
CA ILE A 7 -20.69 -3.37 8.72
C ILE A 7 -21.98 -2.59 8.97
N THR A 8 -21.89 -1.59 9.83
CA THR A 8 -22.87 -0.50 9.91
C THR A 8 -22.36 0.68 9.12
N SER A 9 -23.09 1.02 8.07
CA SER A 9 -22.95 2.28 7.33
C SER A 9 -24.00 3.25 7.88
N GLU A 10 -23.57 4.43 8.29
CA GLU A 10 -24.33 5.68 8.34
C GLU A 10 -23.40 6.76 8.92
N GLU A 11 -23.07 7.79 8.09
CA GLU A 11 -23.21 9.18 8.47
C GLU A 11 -22.59 10.15 7.45
N ASN A 12 -23.48 11.02 6.93
CA ASN A 12 -23.36 12.43 6.61
C ASN A 12 -22.59 12.90 5.36
N TYR A 13 -23.42 13.21 4.34
CA TYR A 13 -23.09 14.14 3.27
C TYR A 13 -23.29 15.58 3.77
N GLU A 14 -22.25 16.40 3.73
CA GLU A 14 -22.37 17.85 3.64
C GLU A 14 -21.91 18.33 2.26
N GLN A 15 -22.83 19.07 1.60
CA GLN A 15 -22.63 19.76 0.35
C GLN A 15 -21.63 20.91 0.50
N PHE A 16 -20.65 21.02 -0.38
CA PHE A 16 -19.95 22.28 -0.64
C PHE A 16 -20.01 22.66 -2.11
N ASP A 17 -20.30 23.93 -2.30
CA ASP A 17 -20.70 24.69 -3.45
C ASP A 17 -19.59 24.78 -4.53
N THR A 18 -19.97 24.56 -5.78
CA THR A 18 -19.12 24.73 -6.95
C THR A 18 -19.33 26.13 -7.52
N ASN A 19 -18.50 27.10 -7.10
CA ASN A 19 -18.28 28.32 -7.88
C ASN A 19 -17.07 29.08 -7.33
N GLU A 20 -15.90 28.83 -7.90
CA GLU A 20 -14.74 29.74 -7.96
C GLU A 20 -13.53 28.95 -8.44
N ILE A 21 -13.32 28.83 -9.73
CA ILE A 21 -12.00 28.70 -10.40
C ILE A 21 -12.27 28.76 -11.93
N ILE A 22 -12.61 29.94 -12.40
CA ILE A 22 -12.38 30.36 -13.80
C ILE A 22 -11.85 31.79 -13.72
N ASP A 23 -10.58 31.95 -13.45
CA ASP A 23 -9.81 33.09 -13.97
C ASP A 23 -8.31 33.02 -13.61
N SER A 24 -7.53 32.23 -14.33
CA SER A 24 -6.06 32.38 -14.32
C SER A 24 -5.33 31.67 -15.47
N ARG A 25 -5.95 31.63 -16.66
CA ARG A 25 -5.25 31.21 -17.89
C ARG A 25 -5.24 32.33 -18.92
N LYS A 26 -4.53 33.44 -18.62
CA LYS A 26 -4.03 34.39 -19.62
C LYS A 26 -3.01 35.31 -18.96
N LYS A 27 -1.73 34.93 -18.95
CA LYS A 27 -0.56 35.82 -18.93
C LYS A 27 0.70 35.00 -18.59
N SER A 28 1.35 34.44 -19.57
CA SER A 28 2.81 34.30 -19.59
C SER A 28 3.28 33.72 -20.93
N LYS A 29 3.20 34.53 -21.97
CA LYS A 29 4.15 34.46 -23.09
C LYS A 29 4.90 35.78 -23.09
N ASN A 30 6.17 35.71 -22.87
CA ASN A 30 7.25 36.69 -23.11
C ASN A 30 8.07 36.96 -21.82
N LYS A 31 9.24 36.37 -21.75
CA LYS A 31 10.47 37.15 -21.50
C LYS A 31 11.70 36.31 -21.85
N LYS A 32 12.29 36.73 -22.91
CA LYS A 32 13.62 36.35 -23.40
C LYS A 32 14.71 36.94 -22.52
N LEU A 33 15.85 36.25 -22.54
CA LEU A 33 17.21 36.72 -22.32
C LEU A 33 17.47 37.59 -21.09
N PHE A 34 18.00 36.95 -20.05
CA PHE A 34 18.82 37.66 -19.06
C PHE A 34 20.24 37.81 -19.62
N SER A 35 20.60 39.08 -19.83
CA SER A 35 21.89 39.48 -20.39
C SER A 35 23.06 39.08 -19.48
N SER A 36 24.11 38.56 -20.09
CA SER A 36 25.42 38.18 -19.57
C SER A 36 26.05 39.23 -18.61
N ASN A 37 25.63 40.47 -18.66
CA ASN A 37 26.21 41.56 -17.86
C ASN A 37 25.83 41.61 -16.38
N LYS A 38 24.75 40.96 -15.94
CA LYS A 38 24.39 40.91 -14.51
C LYS A 38 25.16 39.85 -13.75
N ILE A 39 25.48 38.74 -14.39
CA ILE A 39 26.25 37.63 -13.76
C ILE A 39 27.72 38.07 -13.60
N ILE A 40 28.27 38.76 -14.59
CA ILE A 40 29.63 39.31 -14.53
C ILE A 40 29.76 40.39 -13.44
N LYS A 41 28.76 41.25 -13.25
CA LYS A 41 28.75 42.22 -12.12
C LYS A 41 28.67 41.51 -10.75
N TYR A 42 27.91 40.44 -10.63
CA TYR A 42 27.80 39.70 -9.37
C TYR A 42 29.12 38.98 -9.00
N ILE A 43 29.78 38.38 -9.99
CA ILE A 43 31.09 37.71 -9.83
C ILE A 43 32.17 38.74 -9.47
N LEU A 44 32.19 39.90 -10.10
CA LEU A 44 33.12 41.00 -9.79
C LEU A 44 32.89 41.54 -8.37
N THR A 45 31.66 41.67 -7.92
CA THR A 45 31.34 42.14 -6.55
C THR A 45 31.78 41.15 -5.48
N VAL A 46 31.57 39.85 -5.71
CA VAL A 46 32.04 38.78 -4.78
C VAL A 46 33.57 38.72 -4.75
N PHE A 47 34.23 38.90 -5.91
CA PHE A 47 35.70 38.92 -5.98
C PHE A 47 36.31 40.13 -5.23
N VAL A 48 35.70 41.30 -5.32
CA VAL A 48 36.11 42.51 -4.57
C VAL A 48 35.94 42.29 -3.05
N PHE A 49 34.85 41.66 -2.63
CA PHE A 49 34.63 41.31 -1.21
C PHE A 49 35.67 40.31 -0.68
N ILE A 50 36.04 39.33 -1.46
CA ILE A 50 37.08 38.34 -1.10
C ILE A 50 38.46 39.02 -1.02
N CYS A 51 38.79 39.89 -1.96
CA CYS A 51 40.04 40.66 -1.94
C CYS A 51 40.11 41.63 -0.74
N LEU A 52 39.00 42.30 -0.41
CA LEU A 52 38.91 43.14 0.78
C LEU A 52 39.05 42.36 2.08
N PHE A 53 38.45 41.16 2.14
CA PHE A 53 38.57 40.28 3.30
C PHE A 53 40.01 39.76 3.49
N LEU A 54 40.66 39.38 2.41
CA LEU A 54 42.08 38.95 2.44
C LEU A 54 43.01 40.12 2.78
N PHE A 55 42.72 41.35 2.33
CA PHE A 55 43.49 42.56 2.66
C PHE A 55 43.32 42.94 4.15
N LEU A 56 42.10 42.91 4.66
CA LEU A 56 41.83 43.11 6.09
C LEU A 56 42.44 42.04 6.98
N PHE A 57 42.45 40.79 6.51
CA PHE A 57 43.06 39.66 7.22
C PHE A 57 44.59 39.83 7.31
N ASN A 58 45.24 40.32 6.24
CA ASN A 58 46.67 40.63 6.22
C ASN A 58 47.03 41.86 7.09
N ILE A 59 46.16 42.87 7.20
CA ILE A 59 46.37 44.03 8.10
C ILE A 59 46.26 43.59 9.55
N ILE A 60 45.33 42.68 9.87
CA ILE A 60 45.17 42.15 11.24
C ILE A 60 46.41 41.29 11.62
N GLN A 61 46.98 40.56 10.70
CA GLN A 61 48.20 39.77 10.96
C GLN A 61 49.48 40.65 11.12
N LYS A 62 49.53 41.83 10.48
CA LYS A 62 50.71 42.72 10.56
C LYS A 62 50.77 43.59 11.79
N ASN A 63 49.69 43.74 12.55
CA ASN A 63 49.59 44.59 13.73
C ASN A 63 49.54 43.82 15.05
N SER A 64 50.00 42.58 15.13
CA SER A 64 50.17 41.92 16.42
C SER A 64 51.47 42.38 17.08
N PRO A 65 51.47 42.89 18.30
CA PRO A 65 52.65 43.30 19.00
C PRO A 65 53.50 42.10 19.41
N LYS A 66 54.78 42.20 19.11
CA LYS A 66 55.80 41.23 19.55
C LYS A 66 56.05 41.42 21.06
N ASN A 67 56.01 40.31 21.77
CA ASN A 67 56.68 39.98 23.02
C ASN A 67 56.49 40.90 24.25
N ILE A 68 55.74 40.38 25.21
CA ILE A 68 56.19 40.44 26.62
C ILE A 68 55.96 39.04 27.21
N ASN A 69 57.07 38.35 27.57
CA ASN A 69 57.07 37.16 28.41
C ASN A 69 56.52 37.53 29.80
N SER A 70 55.35 36.96 30.14
CA SER A 70 54.98 36.74 31.51
C SER A 70 54.20 35.42 31.57
N THR A 71 54.80 34.45 32.21
CA THR A 71 54.20 33.18 32.62
C THR A 71 52.98 33.44 33.51
N LEU A 72 51.81 33.42 32.87
CA LEU A 72 50.53 33.17 33.50
C LEU A 72 49.86 32.08 32.67
N GLU A 73 50.02 30.83 33.10
CA GLU A 73 49.18 29.75 32.67
C GLU A 73 47.72 30.11 33.00
N SER A 74 47.00 30.78 32.09
CA SER A 74 45.56 30.81 32.11
C SER A 74 45.09 29.43 31.74
N LYS A 75 44.83 28.58 32.72
CA LYS A 75 44.02 27.37 32.53
C LYS A 75 42.68 27.85 31.96
N THR A 76 42.49 27.73 30.63
CA THR A 76 41.18 27.74 30.04
C THR A 76 40.32 26.73 30.81
N PRO A 77 39.13 27.09 31.28
CA PRO A 77 38.33 26.16 32.07
C PRO A 77 38.10 24.90 31.24
N GLU A 78 38.52 23.74 31.76
CA GLU A 78 38.28 22.45 31.11
C GLU A 78 36.80 22.34 30.77
N LYS A 79 36.49 22.12 29.49
CA LYS A 79 35.13 21.94 29.02
C LYS A 79 34.51 20.75 29.73
N LYS A 80 33.54 21.00 30.62
CA LYS A 80 32.81 19.97 31.36
C LYS A 80 31.89 19.24 30.35
N CYS A 81 32.14 17.96 30.12
CA CYS A 81 31.30 17.14 29.24
C CYS A 81 30.10 16.55 30.00
N GLU A 82 29.02 16.31 29.28
CA GLU A 82 27.85 15.58 29.79
C GLU A 82 28.20 14.13 30.17
N ILE A 83 27.34 13.49 30.97
CA ILE A 83 27.49 12.08 31.35
C ILE A 83 27.55 11.20 30.07
N GLY A 84 28.57 10.33 30.02
CA GLY A 84 28.83 9.47 28.87
C GLY A 84 29.80 10.08 27.87
N TYR A 85 30.37 11.23 28.13
CA TYR A 85 31.44 11.83 27.34
C TYR A 85 32.67 12.11 28.22
N LYS A 86 33.87 11.92 27.62
CA LYS A 86 35.15 12.35 28.23
C LYS A 86 35.70 13.54 27.46
N ASN A 87 36.37 14.45 28.19
CA ASN A 87 37.08 15.57 27.56
C ASN A 87 38.45 15.07 27.03
N GLU A 88 38.64 15.16 25.72
CA GLU A 88 39.94 14.98 25.08
C GLU A 88 40.22 16.20 24.22
N ASN A 89 41.27 16.95 24.57
CA ASN A 89 41.66 18.17 23.84
C ASN A 89 40.51 19.16 23.59
N ASN A 90 39.76 19.47 24.64
CA ASN A 90 38.57 20.35 24.62
C ASN A 90 37.39 19.85 23.73
N LYS A 91 37.40 18.57 23.33
CA LYS A 91 36.29 17.89 22.64
C LYS A 91 35.67 16.84 23.55
N CYS A 92 34.34 16.84 23.62
CA CYS A 92 33.61 15.79 24.32
C CYS A 92 33.47 14.57 23.41
N ILE A 93 34.20 13.50 23.72
CA ILE A 93 34.21 12.23 22.98
C ILE A 93 33.30 11.23 23.72
N PRO A 94 32.37 10.54 23.02
CA PRO A 94 31.48 9.56 23.65
C PRO A 94 32.27 8.38 24.23
N THR A 95 31.87 7.95 25.44
CA THR A 95 32.42 6.75 26.11
C THR A 95 31.45 5.57 26.04
N TYR A 96 30.36 5.69 25.25
CA TYR A 96 29.35 4.68 25.04
C TYR A 96 29.25 4.32 23.55
N ALA A 97 28.79 3.13 23.27
CA ALA A 97 28.53 2.68 21.90
C ALA A 97 27.09 3.00 21.45
N ILE A 98 26.13 2.90 22.37
CA ILE A 98 24.71 3.10 22.11
C ILE A 98 24.11 3.99 23.20
N LYS A 99 23.32 5.00 22.79
CA LYS A 99 22.49 5.83 23.70
C LYS A 99 21.04 5.72 23.30
N GLY A 100 20.22 5.18 24.19
CA GLY A 100 18.77 5.08 24.06
C GLY A 100 18.05 6.06 24.99
N ILE A 101 16.98 6.68 24.51
CA ILE A 101 16.04 7.46 25.31
C ILE A 101 14.74 6.66 25.38
N TYR A 102 14.34 6.34 26.59
CA TYR A 102 13.17 5.52 26.90
C TYR A 102 12.12 6.38 27.59
N GLN A 103 10.84 6.06 27.40
CA GLN A 103 9.73 6.75 28.05
C GLN A 103 8.92 5.75 28.86
N THR A 104 8.83 5.98 30.18
CA THR A 104 7.90 5.26 31.06
C THR A 104 6.61 6.06 31.25
N LYS A 105 5.50 5.35 31.44
CA LYS A 105 4.15 5.92 31.56
C LYS A 105 3.68 5.99 33.01
N THR A 106 4.23 5.12 33.86
CA THR A 106 3.89 5.03 35.31
C THR A 106 5.15 4.99 36.16
N ASP A 107 4.99 5.29 37.46
CA ASP A 107 6.03 5.03 38.46
C ASP A 107 6.20 3.50 38.62
N ASN A 108 7.41 3.07 38.94
CA ASN A 108 7.78 1.67 39.11
C ASN A 108 7.49 0.78 37.85
N GLU A 109 7.56 1.37 36.66
CA GLU A 109 7.35 0.65 35.42
C GLU A 109 8.58 -0.16 35.05
N GLN A 110 8.39 -1.45 34.80
CA GLN A 110 9.42 -2.32 34.23
C GLN A 110 9.31 -2.32 32.71
N ILE A 111 10.40 -1.96 32.03
CA ILE A 111 10.49 -1.97 30.57
C ILE A 111 11.70 -2.76 30.10
N ASN A 112 11.63 -3.30 28.89
CA ASN A 112 12.78 -3.86 28.21
C ASN A 112 13.69 -2.74 27.69
N LEU A 113 14.99 -2.90 27.83
CA LEU A 113 16.03 -1.98 27.38
C LEU A 113 16.69 -2.48 26.09
N ILE A 114 16.81 -3.78 25.94
CA ILE A 114 17.47 -4.46 24.83
C ILE A 114 16.80 -5.81 24.59
N GLY A 115 16.77 -6.29 23.35
CA GLY A 115 16.10 -7.54 23.01
C GLY A 115 16.84 -8.79 23.49
N PHE A 116 18.16 -8.73 23.51
CA PHE A 116 19.03 -9.76 24.09
C PHE A 116 20.32 -9.12 24.61
N ILE A 117 21.00 -9.77 25.54
CA ILE A 117 22.33 -9.41 25.99
C ILE A 117 23.34 -10.24 25.18
N PRO A 118 24.30 -9.60 24.48
CA PRO A 118 25.36 -10.32 23.78
C PRO A 118 26.18 -11.22 24.72
N ASP A 119 26.76 -12.31 24.18
CA ASP A 119 27.60 -13.27 24.90
C ASP A 119 29.00 -12.72 25.25
N PHE A 120 29.13 -11.41 25.39
CA PHE A 120 30.34 -10.71 25.78
C PHE A 120 29.99 -9.60 26.78
N PRO A 121 30.96 -9.14 27.63
CA PRO A 121 30.66 -8.15 28.67
C PRO A 121 30.02 -6.89 28.13
N VAL A 122 28.90 -6.47 28.74
CA VAL A 122 28.16 -5.26 28.44
C VAL A 122 28.13 -4.39 29.69
N GLN A 123 28.45 -3.10 29.55
CA GLN A 123 28.33 -2.10 30.60
C GLN A 123 27.11 -1.24 30.31
N MET A 124 26.29 -1.00 31.32
CA MET A 124 25.11 -0.14 31.23
C MET A 124 25.17 0.98 32.26
N ILE A 125 24.80 2.20 31.83
CA ILE A 125 24.60 3.36 32.70
C ILE A 125 23.15 3.81 32.47
N ILE A 126 22.35 3.79 33.55
CA ILE A 126 20.94 4.17 33.51
C ILE A 126 20.77 5.42 34.36
N ASP A 127 20.31 6.53 33.77
CA ASP A 127 20.16 7.85 34.42
C ASP A 127 21.39 8.24 35.22
N GLY A 128 22.58 8.02 34.66
CA GLY A 128 23.87 8.36 35.25
C GLY A 128 24.39 7.37 36.28
N LYS A 129 23.70 6.30 36.58
CA LYS A 129 24.13 5.23 37.53
C LYS A 129 24.59 4.00 36.76
N SER A 130 25.77 3.47 37.11
CA SER A 130 26.21 2.20 36.61
C SER A 130 25.36 1.07 37.15
N VAL A 131 24.88 0.20 36.30
CA VAL A 131 24.09 -0.98 36.64
C VAL A 131 24.66 -2.23 36.00
N GLU A 132 24.39 -3.38 36.58
CA GLU A 132 24.67 -4.66 35.96
C GLU A 132 23.92 -4.81 34.64
N SER A 133 24.52 -5.46 33.66
CA SER A 133 23.86 -5.65 32.35
C SER A 133 22.56 -6.44 32.51
N THR A 134 21.45 -5.84 32.04
CA THR A 134 20.13 -6.41 32.18
C THR A 134 19.30 -6.20 30.91
N LYS A 135 18.41 -7.14 30.62
CA LYS A 135 17.47 -7.04 29.51
C LYS A 135 16.33 -6.07 29.81
N SER A 136 15.92 -5.98 31.08
CA SER A 136 14.82 -5.12 31.52
C SER A 136 15.20 -4.39 32.82
N TYR A 137 14.56 -3.24 33.05
CA TYR A 137 14.81 -2.43 34.24
C TYR A 137 13.52 -1.81 34.74
N THR A 138 13.35 -1.74 36.09
CA THR A 138 12.22 -1.07 36.74
C THR A 138 12.60 0.35 37.07
N PHE A 139 11.95 1.32 36.41
CA PHE A 139 12.19 2.74 36.67
C PHE A 139 11.31 3.24 37.81
N PRO A 140 11.90 3.81 38.88
CA PRO A 140 11.14 4.26 40.06
C PRO A 140 10.15 5.40 39.76
N LYS A 141 10.44 6.20 38.76
CA LYS A 141 9.62 7.36 38.38
C LYS A 141 9.25 7.29 36.90
N LYS A 142 8.01 7.73 36.57
CA LYS A 142 7.60 7.93 35.17
C LYS A 142 8.41 9.05 34.55
N GLY A 143 8.68 8.95 33.26
CA GLY A 143 9.36 10.03 32.54
C GLY A 143 10.31 9.54 31.47
N LYS A 144 11.21 10.44 31.07
CA LYS A 144 12.28 10.13 30.12
C LYS A 144 13.50 9.62 30.84
N HIS A 145 14.06 8.54 30.36
CA HIS A 145 15.22 7.88 30.93
C HIS A 145 16.30 7.70 29.89
N THR A 146 17.56 7.86 30.28
CA THR A 146 18.71 7.68 29.41
C THR A 146 19.43 6.39 29.76
N VAL A 147 19.62 5.53 28.77
CA VAL A 147 20.40 4.29 28.88
C VAL A 147 21.60 4.39 27.94
N LEU A 148 22.80 4.28 28.50
CA LEU A 148 24.06 4.19 27.75
C LEU A 148 24.55 2.74 27.83
N ILE A 149 24.91 2.18 26.67
CA ILE A 149 25.39 0.80 26.55
C ILE A 149 26.78 0.83 25.91
N ASN A 150 27.73 0.19 26.55
CA ASN A 150 29.06 0.02 26.02
C ASN A 150 29.53 -1.42 26.07
N SER A 151 30.29 -1.83 25.07
CA SER A 151 30.88 -3.17 24.98
C SER A 151 31.87 -3.24 23.84
N ASN A 152 32.57 -4.38 23.72
CA ASN A 152 33.41 -4.68 22.56
C ASN A 152 32.55 -5.23 21.40
N PHE A 153 31.84 -4.36 20.69
CA PHE A 153 30.95 -4.73 19.60
C PHE A 153 31.68 -5.24 18.35
N THR A 154 33.03 -5.18 18.28
CA THR A 154 33.79 -5.82 17.20
C THR A 154 33.55 -7.34 17.13
N LYS A 155 33.10 -7.97 18.24
CA LYS A 155 32.72 -9.37 18.34
C LYS A 155 31.28 -9.64 17.89
N LEU A 156 30.48 -8.62 17.64
CA LEU A 156 29.07 -8.77 17.25
C LEU A 156 28.99 -9.30 15.81
N ILE A 157 28.44 -10.51 15.65
CA ILE A 157 28.23 -11.13 14.33
C ILE A 157 26.78 -11.06 13.88
N SER A 158 25.84 -10.79 14.80
CA SER A 158 24.41 -10.63 14.54
C SER A 158 23.81 -9.57 15.46
N ALA A 159 23.09 -8.62 14.86
CA ALA A 159 22.26 -7.63 15.55
C ALA A 159 20.75 -7.98 15.45
N LYS A 160 20.43 -9.23 15.03
CA LYS A 160 19.07 -9.74 14.95
C LYS A 160 18.33 -9.53 16.26
N ARG A 161 17.18 -8.84 16.21
CA ARG A 161 16.34 -8.55 17.37
C ARG A 161 17.00 -7.74 18.50
N LEU A 162 18.06 -6.98 18.23
CA LEU A 162 18.80 -6.24 19.27
C LEU A 162 17.89 -5.28 20.07
N PHE A 163 16.94 -4.62 19.41
CA PHE A 163 15.92 -3.75 20.02
C PHE A 163 14.50 -4.23 19.74
N TYR A 164 14.31 -5.56 19.63
CA TYR A 164 13.03 -6.19 19.28
C TYR A 164 11.95 -5.88 20.33
N LYS A 165 10.83 -5.27 19.86
CA LYS A 165 9.64 -4.94 20.68
C LYS A 165 9.94 -4.01 21.87
N ILE A 166 10.89 -3.10 21.69
CA ILE A 166 11.17 -2.07 22.71
C ILE A 166 10.24 -0.87 22.49
N THR A 167 8.99 -1.03 22.90
CA THR A 167 7.93 -0.03 22.68
C THR A 167 8.11 1.27 23.48
N SER A 168 8.97 1.28 24.50
CA SER A 168 9.31 2.47 25.29
C SER A 168 10.47 3.31 24.69
N LEU A 169 11.19 2.78 23.68
CA LEU A 169 12.32 3.45 23.06
C LEU A 169 11.81 4.58 22.15
N THR A 170 12.17 5.83 22.46
CA THR A 170 11.72 7.02 21.71
C THR A 170 12.79 7.62 20.80
N LYS A 171 14.07 7.45 21.18
CA LYS A 171 15.23 7.89 20.41
C LYS A 171 16.39 6.94 20.62
N ILE A 172 17.18 6.71 19.58
CA ILE A 172 18.44 5.95 19.67
C ILE A 172 19.50 6.60 18.78
N GLU A 173 20.74 6.60 19.27
CA GLU A 173 21.92 7.00 18.53
C GLU A 173 23.05 5.98 18.73
N PHE A 174 23.84 5.79 17.70
CA PHE A 174 25.01 4.94 17.70
C PHE A 174 26.25 5.79 17.52
N THR A 175 27.33 5.42 18.20
CA THR A 175 28.65 6.06 18.04
C THR A 175 29.59 5.15 17.28
N PRO A 176 30.79 5.62 16.85
CA PRO A 176 31.81 4.75 16.23
C PRO A 176 32.23 3.54 17.07
N LEU A 177 31.94 3.54 18.38
CA LEU A 177 32.21 2.40 19.25
C LEU A 177 31.26 1.22 19.04
N PHE A 178 30.10 1.44 18.38
CA PHE A 178 29.20 0.38 17.93
C PHE A 178 29.66 -0.15 16.57
N ASP A 179 30.73 -0.94 16.56
CA ASP A 179 31.32 -1.49 15.35
C ASP A 179 30.51 -2.67 14.81
N THR A 180 29.81 -2.46 13.69
CA THR A 180 28.97 -3.47 13.02
C THR A 180 29.63 -4.12 11.80
N LYS A 181 30.96 -3.92 11.60
CA LYS A 181 31.67 -4.44 10.42
C LYS A 181 31.56 -5.95 10.22
N ASN A 182 31.39 -6.73 11.30
CA ASN A 182 31.27 -8.18 11.27
C ASN A 182 29.82 -8.67 11.28
N VAL A 183 28.85 -7.77 11.38
CA VAL A 183 27.42 -8.12 11.45
C VAL A 183 26.93 -8.59 10.08
N LYS A 184 26.32 -9.79 10.07
CA LYS A 184 25.71 -10.42 8.87
C LYS A 184 24.19 -10.41 8.90
N ASP A 185 23.58 -10.32 10.07
CA ASP A 185 22.12 -10.40 10.25
C ASP A 185 21.62 -9.24 11.09
N MET A 186 20.74 -8.41 10.50
CA MET A 186 20.04 -7.30 11.15
C MET A 186 18.52 -7.50 11.15
N LYS A 187 18.04 -8.76 10.92
CA LYS A 187 16.62 -9.10 10.92
C LYS A 187 15.94 -8.62 12.20
N SER A 188 14.84 -7.90 12.06
CA SER A 188 14.01 -7.43 13.18
C SER A 188 14.75 -6.57 14.21
N MET A 189 15.85 -5.88 13.83
CA MET A 189 16.69 -5.15 14.80
C MET A 189 15.90 -4.12 15.59
N PHE A 190 14.93 -3.42 14.96
CA PHE A 190 14.04 -2.43 15.58
C PHE A 190 12.55 -2.79 15.44
N TYR A 191 12.25 -4.07 15.24
CA TYR A 191 10.87 -4.55 15.07
C TYR A 191 9.99 -4.11 16.24
N GLU A 192 8.84 -3.46 15.90
CA GLU A 192 7.87 -2.91 16.86
C GLU A 192 8.46 -1.95 17.90
N CYS A 193 9.49 -1.17 17.54
CA CYS A 193 9.88 0.02 18.31
C CYS A 193 8.87 1.14 18.03
N SER A 194 7.62 0.94 18.44
CA SER A 194 6.46 1.76 18.02
C SER A 194 6.53 3.24 18.45
N GLU A 195 7.22 3.55 19.54
CA GLU A 195 7.41 4.91 20.05
C GLU A 195 8.67 5.61 19.48
N LEU A 196 9.47 4.91 18.66
CA LEU A 196 10.70 5.47 18.09
C LEU A 196 10.38 6.62 17.12
N THR A 197 10.83 7.83 17.45
CA THR A 197 10.60 9.04 16.66
C THR A 197 11.82 9.48 15.86
N SER A 198 13.02 9.08 16.31
CA SER A 198 14.29 9.50 15.73
C SER A 198 15.35 8.42 15.95
N ILE A 199 16.11 8.16 14.90
CA ILE A 199 17.21 7.18 14.88
C ILE A 199 18.38 7.75 14.10
N ASP A 200 19.58 7.65 14.66
CA ASP A 200 20.84 7.97 13.97
C ASP A 200 21.58 6.66 13.63
N LEU A 201 21.69 6.38 12.35
CA LEU A 201 22.33 5.17 11.80
C LEU A 201 23.66 5.48 11.11
N SER A 202 24.15 6.72 11.21
CA SER A 202 25.32 7.21 10.44
C SER A 202 26.59 6.39 10.66
N HIS A 203 26.71 5.73 11.80
CA HIS A 203 27.89 4.91 12.16
C HIS A 203 27.71 3.41 11.89
N LEU A 204 26.56 2.95 11.39
CA LEU A 204 26.35 1.54 11.08
C LEU A 204 27.11 1.15 9.79
N ASN A 205 27.94 0.13 9.88
CA ASN A 205 28.57 -0.51 8.72
C ASN A 205 27.76 -1.75 8.31
N THR A 206 27.06 -1.66 7.16
CA THR A 206 26.18 -2.74 6.68
C THR A 206 26.79 -3.57 5.56
N LYS A 207 28.08 -3.35 5.21
CA LYS A 207 28.76 -4.00 4.07
C LYS A 207 28.64 -5.53 4.03
N ASN A 208 28.62 -6.17 5.20
CA ASN A 208 28.58 -7.63 5.32
C ASN A 208 27.19 -8.18 5.66
N VAL A 209 26.18 -7.30 5.74
CA VAL A 209 24.79 -7.70 6.08
C VAL A 209 24.17 -8.42 4.89
N VAL A 210 23.55 -9.57 5.18
CA VAL A 210 22.84 -10.39 4.19
C VAL A 210 21.32 -10.44 4.44
N ASN A 211 20.88 -10.06 5.63
CA ASN A 211 19.45 -10.09 6.00
C ASN A 211 19.04 -8.79 6.72
N MET A 212 18.07 -8.07 6.14
CA MET A 212 17.46 -6.85 6.71
C MET A 212 15.94 -6.99 6.87
N GLU A 213 15.42 -8.21 6.81
CA GLU A 213 13.99 -8.50 6.96
C GLU A 213 13.44 -7.91 8.27
N LEU A 214 12.25 -7.24 8.21
CA LEU A 214 11.57 -6.64 9.36
C LEU A 214 12.42 -5.63 10.15
N MET A 215 13.50 -5.08 9.59
CA MET A 215 14.47 -4.29 10.37
C MET A 215 13.83 -3.10 11.11
N PHE A 216 12.90 -2.39 10.48
CA PHE A 216 12.17 -1.25 11.05
C PHE A 216 10.66 -1.46 11.12
N ALA A 217 10.18 -2.70 10.90
CA ALA A 217 8.76 -3.00 10.89
C ALA A 217 8.10 -2.63 12.22
N GLY A 218 6.95 -1.94 12.15
CA GLY A 218 6.24 -1.46 13.33
C GLY A 218 6.84 -0.22 14.01
N CYS A 219 7.79 0.48 13.39
CA CYS A 219 8.28 1.78 13.88
C CYS A 219 7.26 2.89 13.55
N ARG A 220 6.07 2.82 14.16
CA ARG A 220 4.87 3.60 13.80
C ARG A 220 5.03 5.12 13.92
N LYS A 221 5.91 5.61 14.81
CA LYS A 221 6.13 7.05 15.02
C LYS A 221 7.36 7.60 14.32
N LEU A 222 8.14 6.77 13.62
CA LEU A 222 9.33 7.19 12.89
C LEU A 222 8.91 8.01 11.66
N LYS A 223 9.31 9.30 11.64
CA LYS A 223 8.92 10.25 10.58
C LYS A 223 9.90 10.28 9.42
N LYS A 224 11.18 10.18 9.72
CA LYS A 224 12.30 10.24 8.76
C LYS A 224 13.39 9.29 9.18
N ILE A 225 14.09 8.75 8.21
CA ILE A 225 15.26 7.88 8.41
C ILE A 225 16.32 8.21 7.36
N ASN A 226 17.57 8.31 7.77
CA ASN A 226 18.68 8.48 6.85
C ASN A 226 19.42 7.14 6.69
N LEU A 227 19.43 6.62 5.47
CA LEU A 227 20.03 5.34 5.09
C LEU A 227 21.14 5.53 4.04
N SER A 228 21.62 6.75 3.83
CA SER A 228 22.60 7.08 2.78
C SER A 228 23.95 6.35 2.93
N ASN A 229 24.28 5.89 4.14
CA ASN A 229 25.49 5.11 4.43
C ASN A 229 25.30 3.58 4.31
N PHE A 230 24.07 3.11 4.04
CA PHE A 230 23.80 1.68 3.95
C PHE A 230 24.39 1.09 2.67
N ASN A 231 25.17 0.04 2.82
CA ASN A 231 25.66 -0.80 1.72
C ASN A 231 24.84 -2.10 1.72
N THR A 232 24.00 -2.27 0.71
CA THR A 232 23.06 -3.39 0.63
C THR A 232 23.46 -4.46 -0.40
N LYS A 233 24.65 -4.33 -1.01
CA LYS A 233 25.16 -5.21 -2.08
C LYS A 233 25.09 -6.72 -1.76
N ASN A 234 25.10 -7.09 -0.48
CA ASN A 234 25.09 -8.50 -0.07
C ASN A 234 23.72 -8.95 0.49
N VAL A 235 22.73 -8.04 0.55
CA VAL A 235 21.42 -8.34 1.11
C VAL A 235 20.62 -9.23 0.16
N ILE A 236 20.03 -10.30 0.70
CA ILE A 236 19.20 -11.27 -0.04
C ILE A 236 17.71 -11.21 0.33
N SER A 237 17.35 -10.65 1.49
CA SER A 237 15.97 -10.41 1.90
C SER A 237 15.81 -9.02 2.51
N MET A 238 14.81 -8.28 2.02
CA MET A 238 14.34 -6.99 2.53
C MET A 238 12.83 -7.04 2.83
N ALA A 239 12.24 -8.25 2.90
CA ALA A 239 10.83 -8.40 3.18
C ALA A 239 10.42 -7.67 4.46
N ASN A 240 9.29 -6.96 4.44
CA ASN A 240 8.73 -6.25 5.59
C ASN A 240 9.64 -5.14 6.20
N MET A 241 10.70 -4.68 5.49
CA MET A 241 11.74 -3.83 6.11
C MET A 241 11.18 -2.56 6.75
N PHE A 242 10.15 -1.95 6.15
CA PHE A 242 9.48 -0.73 6.64
C PHE A 242 7.97 -0.94 6.90
N GLU A 243 7.54 -2.19 7.03
CA GLU A 243 6.14 -2.53 7.34
C GLU A 243 5.62 -1.71 8.52
N ASP A 244 4.39 -1.17 8.40
CA ASP A 244 3.69 -0.43 9.46
C ASP A 244 4.47 0.81 10.00
N CYS A 245 5.34 1.40 9.15
CA CYS A 245 5.99 2.69 9.42
C CYS A 245 5.04 3.85 9.10
N LYS A 246 3.90 3.94 9.82
CA LYS A 246 2.74 4.82 9.50
C LYS A 246 3.06 6.31 9.40
N LYS A 247 4.09 6.81 10.06
CA LYS A 247 4.46 8.23 10.08
C LYS A 247 5.64 8.57 9.17
N LEU A 248 6.22 7.57 8.48
CA LEU A 248 7.30 7.80 7.53
C LEU A 248 6.73 8.49 6.29
N SER A 249 7.15 9.75 6.04
CA SER A 249 6.57 10.59 4.99
C SER A 249 7.36 10.60 3.68
N GLU A 250 8.65 10.37 3.77
CA GLU A 250 9.57 10.33 2.62
C GLU A 250 10.67 9.30 2.88
N LEU A 251 11.12 8.63 1.83
CA LEU A 251 12.17 7.61 1.93
C LEU A 251 13.03 7.63 0.67
N ASN A 252 14.32 7.88 0.85
CA ASN A 252 15.30 7.82 -0.23
C ASN A 252 16.11 6.53 -0.10
N LEU A 253 16.00 5.66 -1.09
CA LEU A 253 16.70 4.38 -1.21
C LEU A 253 17.56 4.31 -2.48
N SER A 254 17.88 5.46 -3.09
CA SER A 254 18.63 5.55 -4.35
C SER A 254 20.05 4.94 -4.30
N ASN A 255 20.58 4.71 -3.08
CA ASN A 255 21.86 4.04 -2.86
C ASN A 255 21.73 2.52 -2.62
N PHE A 256 20.50 1.96 -2.63
CA PHE A 256 20.32 0.53 -2.36
C PHE A 256 20.65 -0.31 -3.60
N ASP A 257 21.64 -1.18 -3.49
CA ASP A 257 21.90 -2.25 -4.46
C ASP A 257 21.05 -3.48 -4.08
N THR A 258 20.03 -3.75 -4.88
CA THR A 258 19.10 -4.88 -4.65
C THR A 258 19.34 -6.06 -5.58
N SER A 259 20.47 -6.07 -6.31
CA SER A 259 20.79 -7.09 -7.33
C SER A 259 20.86 -8.54 -6.83
N LYS A 260 20.92 -8.75 -5.51
CA LYS A 260 20.87 -10.09 -4.88
C LYS A 260 19.56 -10.37 -4.14
N VAL A 261 18.68 -9.39 -4.04
CA VAL A 261 17.43 -9.53 -3.28
C VAL A 261 16.47 -10.46 -4.01
N LYS A 262 15.87 -11.39 -3.26
CA LYS A 262 14.88 -12.36 -3.75
C LYS A 262 13.48 -12.08 -3.22
N GLU A 263 13.38 -11.43 -2.07
CA GLU A 263 12.13 -11.20 -1.35
C GLU A 263 11.98 -9.73 -0.99
N MET A 264 10.92 -9.09 -1.53
CA MET A 264 10.54 -7.71 -1.28
C MET A 264 9.06 -7.58 -0.83
N GLY A 265 8.40 -8.71 -0.56
CA GLY A 265 7.01 -8.69 -0.09
C GLY A 265 6.84 -7.84 1.16
N PHE A 266 5.72 -7.12 1.27
CA PHE A 266 5.38 -6.26 2.41
C PHE A 266 6.38 -5.13 2.74
N MET A 267 7.36 -4.85 1.86
CA MET A 267 8.48 -3.97 2.22
C MET A 267 8.03 -2.59 2.72
N PHE A 268 6.94 -2.04 2.16
CA PHE A 268 6.35 -0.74 2.53
C PHE A 268 4.88 -0.86 2.96
N PHE A 269 4.46 -2.05 3.38
CA PHE A 269 3.09 -2.33 3.83
C PHE A 269 2.66 -1.34 4.92
N GLU A 270 1.48 -0.70 4.76
CA GLU A 270 0.91 0.28 5.70
C GLU A 270 1.83 1.50 6.01
N CYS A 271 2.71 1.88 5.08
CA CYS A 271 3.41 3.16 5.14
C CYS A 271 2.46 4.31 4.74
N SER A 272 1.39 4.51 5.52
CA SER A 272 0.24 5.33 5.14
C SER A 272 0.52 6.83 4.98
N SER A 273 1.58 7.37 5.57
CA SER A 273 2.00 8.77 5.39
C SER A 273 3.04 8.97 4.29
N LEU A 274 3.48 7.91 3.60
CA LEU A 274 4.52 7.99 2.58
C LEU A 274 3.97 8.71 1.34
N THR A 275 4.50 9.91 1.07
CA THR A 275 4.10 10.75 -0.08
C THR A 275 5.03 10.60 -1.28
N SER A 276 6.29 10.24 -1.02
CA SER A 276 7.30 9.99 -2.05
C SER A 276 8.30 8.93 -1.61
N ILE A 277 8.80 8.19 -2.59
CA ILE A 277 9.82 7.17 -2.40
C ILE A 277 10.75 7.17 -3.62
N ASP A 278 12.06 7.16 -3.38
CA ASP A 278 13.07 6.99 -4.43
C ASP A 278 13.61 5.56 -4.38
N ILE A 279 13.17 4.76 -5.33
CA ILE A 279 13.56 3.36 -5.56
C ILE A 279 14.22 3.18 -6.94
N SER A 280 14.71 4.25 -7.54
CA SER A 280 15.28 4.27 -8.90
C SER A 280 16.47 3.33 -9.10
N SER A 281 17.15 2.96 -8.02
CA SER A 281 18.27 2.02 -8.02
C SER A 281 17.86 0.53 -7.91
N PHE A 282 16.57 0.24 -7.71
CA PHE A 282 16.13 -1.14 -7.44
C PHE A 282 16.32 -2.03 -8.69
N ASN A 283 17.13 -3.06 -8.56
CA ASN A 283 17.20 -4.17 -9.49
C ASN A 283 16.32 -5.32 -8.96
N THR A 284 15.24 -5.65 -9.68
CA THR A 284 14.28 -6.67 -9.25
C THR A 284 14.39 -7.98 -10.05
N GLU A 285 15.44 -8.14 -10.86
CA GLU A 285 15.65 -9.31 -11.73
C GLU A 285 15.56 -10.67 -11.00
N LYS A 286 16.02 -10.71 -9.73
CA LYS A 286 16.00 -11.95 -8.92
C LYS A 286 14.83 -12.05 -7.98
N VAL A 287 13.96 -11.05 -7.94
CA VAL A 287 12.83 -11.02 -7.01
C VAL A 287 11.76 -11.99 -7.45
N THR A 288 11.30 -12.81 -6.52
CA THR A 288 10.24 -13.80 -6.73
C THR A 288 8.93 -13.45 -6.03
N ILE A 289 8.98 -12.63 -4.97
CA ILE A 289 7.82 -12.26 -4.14
C ILE A 289 7.75 -10.74 -4.02
N MET A 290 6.63 -10.14 -4.51
CA MET A 290 6.31 -8.72 -4.40
C MET A 290 4.92 -8.48 -3.81
N GLU A 291 4.33 -9.51 -3.21
CA GLU A 291 3.00 -9.40 -2.60
C GLU A 291 2.96 -8.28 -1.55
N TYR A 292 1.85 -7.52 -1.52
CA TYR A 292 1.60 -6.47 -0.52
C TYR A 292 2.66 -5.36 -0.45
N MET A 293 3.58 -5.25 -1.43
CA MET A 293 4.78 -4.40 -1.30
C MET A 293 4.45 -2.95 -0.95
N PHE A 294 3.40 -2.38 -1.54
CA PHE A 294 2.94 -1.00 -1.29
C PHE A 294 1.52 -0.93 -0.72
N LYS A 295 0.96 -2.07 -0.26
CA LYS A 295 -0.39 -2.06 0.31
C LYS A 295 -0.51 -1.05 1.45
N GLY A 296 -1.57 -0.24 1.40
CA GLY A 296 -1.86 0.77 2.44
C GLY A 296 -0.95 2.00 2.39
N CYS A 297 -0.14 2.20 1.32
CA CYS A 297 0.56 3.48 1.08
C CYS A 297 -0.45 4.54 0.62
N SER A 298 -1.40 4.88 1.49
CA SER A 298 -2.59 5.66 1.15
C SER A 298 -2.32 7.13 0.78
N SER A 299 -1.17 7.69 1.14
CA SER A 299 -0.76 9.05 0.76
C SER A 299 0.08 9.11 -0.52
N LEU A 300 0.43 7.96 -1.12
CA LEU A 300 1.28 7.91 -2.31
C LEU A 300 0.48 8.27 -3.55
N THR A 301 0.80 9.41 -4.19
CA THR A 301 0.06 9.91 -5.37
C THR A 301 0.60 9.38 -6.69
N SER A 302 1.87 8.99 -6.73
CA SER A 302 2.55 8.40 -7.88
C SER A 302 3.74 7.56 -7.42
N ILE A 303 4.13 6.60 -8.24
CA ILE A 303 5.33 5.79 -8.03
C ILE A 303 5.92 5.40 -9.39
N ASP A 304 7.24 5.47 -9.52
CA ASP A 304 7.93 5.00 -10.71
C ASP A 304 8.48 3.58 -10.48
N VAL A 305 7.88 2.63 -11.17
CA VAL A 305 8.28 1.21 -11.19
C VAL A 305 8.62 0.75 -12.61
N SER A 306 8.86 1.69 -13.54
CA SER A 306 9.13 1.43 -14.95
C SER A 306 10.39 0.58 -15.19
N HIS A 307 11.33 0.60 -14.25
CA HIS A 307 12.58 -0.16 -14.28
C HIS A 307 12.47 -1.56 -13.62
N PHE A 308 11.30 -1.91 -13.05
CA PHE A 308 11.13 -3.23 -12.42
C PHE A 308 11.12 -4.35 -13.45
N ILE A 309 11.89 -5.39 -13.22
CA ILE A 309 11.93 -6.64 -13.96
C ILE A 309 11.11 -7.66 -13.18
N THR A 310 10.06 -8.21 -13.79
CA THR A 310 9.10 -9.08 -13.10
C THR A 310 9.04 -10.51 -13.66
N ASP A 311 9.97 -10.86 -14.56
CA ASP A 311 10.02 -12.18 -15.24
C ASP A 311 10.11 -13.38 -14.27
N ASN A 312 10.62 -13.15 -13.03
CA ASN A 312 10.74 -14.20 -12.01
C ASN A 312 9.70 -14.11 -10.90
N VAL A 313 8.85 -13.08 -10.91
CA VAL A 313 7.83 -12.88 -9.89
C VAL A 313 6.71 -13.91 -10.05
N ILE A 314 6.32 -14.54 -8.93
CA ILE A 314 5.27 -15.58 -8.89
C ILE A 314 3.93 -15.06 -8.39
N SER A 315 3.92 -13.95 -7.66
CA SER A 315 2.69 -13.30 -7.19
C SER A 315 2.86 -11.79 -7.04
N LEU A 316 1.84 -11.04 -7.50
CA LEU A 316 1.68 -9.60 -7.36
C LEU A 316 0.43 -9.26 -6.54
N SER A 317 -0.12 -10.25 -5.83
CA SER A 317 -1.34 -10.07 -5.05
C SER A 317 -1.23 -8.90 -4.09
N ARG A 318 -2.25 -8.04 -4.11
CA ARG A 318 -2.40 -6.90 -3.18
C ARG A 318 -1.25 -5.88 -3.21
N MET A 319 -0.45 -5.86 -4.30
CA MET A 319 0.77 -5.03 -4.35
C MET A 319 0.49 -3.54 -4.11
N PHE A 320 -0.62 -3.02 -4.63
CA PHE A 320 -1.06 -1.62 -4.48
C PHE A 320 -2.42 -1.49 -3.77
N GLU A 321 -2.89 -2.54 -3.09
CA GLU A 321 -4.14 -2.51 -2.34
C GLU A 321 -4.17 -1.30 -1.39
N LYS A 322 -5.28 -0.54 -1.39
CA LYS A 322 -5.49 0.66 -0.55
C LYS A 322 -4.46 1.79 -0.78
N CYS A 323 -3.87 1.87 -1.96
CA CYS A 323 -3.16 3.08 -2.39
C CYS A 323 -4.18 4.15 -2.83
N THR A 324 -4.97 4.65 -1.87
CA THR A 324 -6.16 5.46 -2.13
C THR A 324 -5.88 6.79 -2.81
N SER A 325 -4.68 7.35 -2.67
CA SER A 325 -4.27 8.60 -3.34
C SER A 325 -3.60 8.39 -4.70
N LEU A 326 -3.35 7.14 -5.11
CA LEU A 326 -2.67 6.84 -6.38
C LEU A 326 -3.55 7.24 -7.56
N ILE A 327 -3.06 8.16 -8.43
CA ILE A 327 -3.84 8.73 -9.53
C ILE A 327 -3.66 7.91 -10.81
N SER A 328 -2.45 7.48 -11.09
CA SER A 328 -2.12 6.67 -12.26
C SER A 328 -0.89 5.82 -12.01
N ILE A 329 -0.80 4.71 -12.73
CA ILE A 329 0.38 3.84 -12.68
C ILE A 329 0.68 3.27 -14.07
N ASP A 330 1.96 3.24 -14.43
CA ASP A 330 2.45 2.60 -15.64
C ASP A 330 3.19 1.30 -15.29
N LEU A 331 2.60 0.17 -15.65
CA LEU A 331 3.15 -1.16 -15.49
C LEU A 331 3.44 -1.82 -16.86
N SER A 332 3.59 -0.99 -17.92
CA SER A 332 3.85 -1.51 -19.27
C SER A 332 5.14 -2.30 -19.39
N ASN A 333 6.07 -2.15 -18.45
CA ASN A 333 7.31 -2.94 -18.39
C ASN A 333 7.17 -4.25 -17.59
N PHE A 334 6.04 -4.46 -16.91
CA PHE A 334 5.82 -5.70 -16.17
C PHE A 334 5.55 -6.85 -17.14
N ARG A 335 6.51 -7.77 -17.20
CA ARG A 335 6.37 -9.05 -17.88
C ARG A 335 6.10 -10.10 -16.82
N THR A 336 4.99 -10.79 -16.89
CA THR A 336 4.47 -11.61 -15.79
C THR A 336 4.31 -13.10 -16.15
N PRO A 337 5.29 -13.73 -16.88
CA PRO A 337 5.13 -15.08 -17.41
C PRO A 337 5.02 -16.17 -16.33
N LYS A 338 5.38 -15.89 -15.09
CA LYS A 338 5.32 -16.85 -13.96
C LYS A 338 4.28 -16.47 -12.91
N VAL A 339 3.60 -15.35 -13.08
CA VAL A 339 2.63 -14.87 -12.09
C VAL A 339 1.39 -15.75 -12.09
N SER A 340 1.07 -16.32 -10.93
CA SER A 340 -0.12 -17.15 -10.71
C SER A 340 -1.26 -16.39 -10.03
N SER A 341 -1.00 -15.26 -9.39
CA SER A 341 -2.03 -14.45 -8.74
C SER A 341 -1.75 -12.95 -8.82
N ILE A 342 -2.80 -12.21 -9.21
CA ILE A 342 -2.89 -10.75 -9.20
C ILE A 342 -4.11 -10.29 -8.39
N SER A 343 -4.61 -11.16 -7.51
CA SER A 343 -5.79 -10.90 -6.68
C SER A 343 -5.64 -9.61 -5.89
N SER A 344 -6.66 -8.76 -5.91
CA SER A 344 -6.75 -7.50 -5.15
C SER A 344 -5.59 -6.53 -5.40
N MET A 345 -4.89 -6.63 -6.55
CA MET A 345 -3.68 -5.82 -6.79
C MET A 345 -3.94 -4.32 -6.68
N PHE A 346 -5.13 -3.85 -7.08
CA PHE A 346 -5.57 -2.45 -7.00
C PHE A 346 -6.83 -2.27 -6.13
N PHE A 347 -7.11 -3.21 -5.24
CA PHE A 347 -8.27 -3.15 -4.35
C PHE A 347 -8.31 -1.83 -3.58
N GLU A 348 -9.45 -1.11 -3.63
CA GLU A 348 -9.65 0.20 -3.00
C GLU A 348 -8.62 1.29 -3.41
N CYS A 349 -8.11 1.25 -4.64
CA CYS A 349 -7.39 2.38 -5.23
C CYS A 349 -8.40 3.43 -5.75
N THR A 350 -9.08 4.09 -4.84
CA THR A 350 -10.29 4.91 -5.13
C THR A 350 -10.04 6.09 -6.06
N ASN A 351 -8.84 6.69 -6.05
CA ASN A 351 -8.48 7.82 -6.93
C ASN A 351 -7.76 7.38 -8.24
N LEU A 352 -7.60 6.08 -8.47
CA LEU A 352 -6.90 5.55 -9.63
C LEU A 352 -7.73 5.78 -10.90
N LYS A 353 -7.25 6.67 -11.79
CA LYS A 353 -7.92 7.04 -13.05
C LYS A 353 -7.42 6.25 -14.25
N LYS A 354 -6.17 5.81 -14.23
CA LYS A 354 -5.52 5.13 -15.36
C LYS A 354 -4.49 4.12 -14.89
N VAL A 355 -4.55 2.94 -15.49
CA VAL A 355 -3.56 1.87 -15.34
C VAL A 355 -3.08 1.45 -16.73
N ASN A 356 -1.77 1.32 -16.92
CA ASN A 356 -1.20 0.78 -18.15
C ASN A 356 -0.65 -0.63 -17.88
N LEU A 357 -1.29 -1.65 -18.47
CA LEU A 357 -0.97 -3.06 -18.28
C LEU A 357 -0.50 -3.73 -19.60
N LYS A 358 -0.06 -2.95 -20.59
CA LYS A 358 0.15 -3.37 -21.97
C LYS A 358 0.89 -4.71 -22.17
N ASN A 359 1.88 -5.01 -21.35
CA ASN A 359 2.71 -6.22 -21.50
C ASN A 359 2.44 -7.27 -20.40
N PHE A 360 1.35 -7.11 -19.66
CA PHE A 360 0.98 -8.05 -18.60
C PHE A 360 0.58 -9.41 -19.20
N ASP A 361 1.35 -10.44 -18.94
CA ASP A 361 1.01 -11.82 -19.35
C ASP A 361 0.20 -12.50 -18.24
N THR A 362 -1.07 -12.77 -18.51
CA THR A 362 -1.97 -13.43 -17.54
C THR A 362 -2.19 -14.91 -17.85
N SER A 363 -1.41 -15.49 -18.76
CA SER A 363 -1.60 -16.89 -19.22
C SER A 363 -1.50 -17.94 -18.10
N ASN A 364 -0.74 -17.65 -17.04
CA ASN A 364 -0.58 -18.54 -15.88
C ASN A 364 -1.38 -18.10 -14.65
N VAL A 365 -2.18 -17.03 -14.76
CA VAL A 365 -2.93 -16.50 -13.62
C VAL A 365 -4.15 -17.38 -13.31
N ILE A 366 -4.27 -17.77 -12.03
CA ILE A 366 -5.37 -18.56 -11.48
C ILE A 366 -6.33 -17.66 -10.68
N GLY A 367 -5.80 -16.67 -9.95
CA GLY A 367 -6.58 -15.75 -9.11
C GLY A 367 -6.57 -14.32 -9.64
N MET A 368 -7.77 -13.77 -9.95
CA MET A 368 -8.00 -12.37 -10.33
C MET A 368 -9.05 -11.69 -9.44
N ASN A 369 -9.46 -12.35 -8.34
CA ASN A 369 -10.51 -11.81 -7.50
C ASN A 369 -10.14 -10.43 -6.94
N GLY A 370 -11.09 -9.50 -6.99
CA GLY A 370 -10.96 -8.15 -6.48
C GLY A 370 -9.88 -7.29 -7.16
N LEU A 371 -9.41 -7.65 -8.36
CA LEU A 371 -8.29 -6.99 -9.03
C LEU A 371 -8.42 -5.46 -9.07
N PHE A 372 -9.61 -4.95 -9.43
CA PHE A 372 -9.94 -3.52 -9.47
C PHE A 372 -11.08 -3.14 -8.52
N ASN A 373 -11.37 -3.98 -7.52
CA ASN A 373 -12.45 -3.72 -6.58
C ASN A 373 -12.27 -2.36 -5.90
N GLY A 374 -13.30 -1.51 -5.97
CA GLY A 374 -13.29 -0.18 -5.37
C GLY A 374 -12.46 0.86 -6.12
N CYS A 375 -12.04 0.58 -7.38
CA CYS A 375 -11.39 1.59 -8.23
C CYS A 375 -12.44 2.56 -8.81
N SER A 376 -13.10 3.31 -7.94
CA SER A 376 -14.28 4.13 -8.27
C SER A 376 -14.01 5.28 -9.25
N SER A 377 -12.76 5.75 -9.37
CA SER A 377 -12.37 6.80 -10.32
C SER A 377 -11.84 6.27 -11.66
N LEU A 378 -11.79 4.96 -11.87
CA LEU A 378 -11.27 4.36 -13.10
C LEU A 378 -12.27 4.55 -14.25
N THR A 379 -11.89 5.35 -15.26
CA THR A 379 -12.81 5.72 -16.37
C THR A 379 -12.67 4.83 -17.59
N SER A 380 -11.52 4.20 -17.77
CA SER A 380 -11.23 3.29 -18.88
C SER A 380 -10.16 2.28 -18.48
N LEU A 381 -10.25 1.08 -19.06
CA LEU A 381 -9.33 -0.01 -18.78
C LEU A 381 -9.08 -0.83 -20.06
N ASP A 382 -7.81 -0.95 -20.45
CA ASP A 382 -7.40 -1.78 -21.60
C ASP A 382 -6.81 -3.10 -21.09
N ILE A 383 -7.63 -4.14 -21.13
CA ILE A 383 -7.30 -5.52 -20.71
C ILE A 383 -7.74 -6.56 -21.75
N ASN A 384 -7.99 -6.13 -22.98
CA ASN A 384 -8.43 -7.04 -24.05
C ASN A 384 -7.40 -8.14 -24.38
N HIS A 385 -6.12 -7.92 -24.03
CA HIS A 385 -5.03 -8.90 -24.19
C HIS A 385 -4.95 -9.93 -23.04
N PHE A 386 -5.75 -9.77 -21.98
CA PHE A 386 -5.74 -10.71 -20.85
C PHE A 386 -6.20 -12.10 -21.29
N ARG A 387 -5.43 -13.12 -20.93
CA ARG A 387 -5.76 -14.54 -21.11
C ARG A 387 -6.26 -15.09 -19.79
N THR A 388 -7.51 -15.54 -19.76
CA THR A 388 -8.16 -15.99 -18.52
C THR A 388 -8.42 -17.49 -18.48
N ASN A 389 -7.81 -18.24 -19.39
CA ASN A 389 -8.00 -19.69 -19.54
C ASN A 389 -7.77 -20.49 -18.24
N ASN A 390 -6.86 -20.03 -17.37
CA ASN A 390 -6.54 -20.71 -16.12
C ASN A 390 -7.22 -20.11 -14.90
N VAL A 391 -8.02 -19.05 -15.08
CA VAL A 391 -8.65 -18.32 -13.96
C VAL A 391 -9.78 -19.13 -13.38
N VAL A 392 -9.74 -19.31 -12.05
CA VAL A 392 -10.77 -20.02 -11.27
C VAL A 392 -11.65 -19.04 -10.50
N ASN A 393 -11.11 -17.91 -10.08
CA ASN A 393 -11.82 -16.95 -9.22
C ASN A 393 -11.77 -15.55 -9.82
N MET A 394 -12.96 -15.01 -10.17
CA MET A 394 -13.20 -13.64 -10.65
C MET A 394 -14.08 -12.82 -9.70
N ASN A 395 -14.36 -13.32 -8.49
CA ASN A 395 -15.18 -12.58 -7.53
C ASN A 395 -14.69 -11.14 -7.37
N LEU A 396 -15.63 -10.17 -7.36
CA LEU A 396 -15.34 -8.76 -7.08
C LEU A 396 -14.36 -8.10 -8.07
N MET A 397 -14.07 -8.69 -9.24
CA MET A 397 -12.97 -8.23 -10.11
C MET A 397 -13.09 -6.75 -10.48
N PHE A 398 -14.29 -6.27 -10.80
CA PHE A 398 -14.60 -4.87 -11.13
C PHE A 398 -15.62 -4.25 -10.18
N ASN A 399 -15.83 -4.87 -9.00
CA ASN A 399 -16.80 -4.36 -8.04
C ASN A 399 -16.50 -2.90 -7.69
N GLY A 400 -17.52 -2.03 -7.75
CA GLY A 400 -17.38 -0.61 -7.41
C GLY A 400 -16.53 0.21 -8.38
N CYS A 401 -16.29 -0.27 -9.62
CA CYS A 401 -15.70 0.54 -10.69
C CYS A 401 -16.76 1.51 -11.25
N SER A 402 -17.28 2.39 -10.41
CA SER A 402 -18.47 3.20 -10.70
C SER A 402 -18.29 4.25 -11.80
N SER A 403 -17.06 4.66 -12.10
CA SER A 403 -16.76 5.61 -13.19
C SER A 403 -16.44 4.93 -14.53
N LEU A 404 -16.43 3.60 -14.61
CA LEU A 404 -16.10 2.86 -15.82
C LEU A 404 -17.25 2.93 -16.81
N THR A 405 -17.01 3.53 -17.98
CA THR A 405 -18.06 3.76 -19.01
C THR A 405 -18.08 2.69 -20.09
N SER A 406 -16.99 1.95 -20.27
CA SER A 406 -16.87 0.84 -21.22
C SER A 406 -15.83 -0.16 -20.73
N LEU A 407 -16.03 -1.43 -21.06
CA LEU A 407 -15.11 -2.51 -20.71
C LEU A 407 -15.10 -3.55 -21.84
N ASN A 408 -13.92 -3.77 -22.45
CA ASN A 408 -13.75 -4.79 -23.45
C ASN A 408 -13.15 -6.06 -22.82
N ILE A 409 -13.97 -7.11 -22.73
CA ILE A 409 -13.63 -8.44 -22.20
C ILE A 409 -13.91 -9.55 -23.21
N SER A 410 -13.98 -9.22 -24.50
CA SER A 410 -14.28 -10.17 -25.59
C SER A 410 -13.29 -11.34 -25.70
N ASN A 411 -12.07 -11.20 -25.12
CA ASN A 411 -11.06 -12.28 -25.10
C ASN A 411 -11.06 -13.10 -23.80
N PHE A 412 -11.97 -12.83 -22.86
CA PHE A 412 -12.03 -13.60 -21.63
C PHE A 412 -12.57 -15.00 -21.90
N ASN A 413 -11.81 -16.01 -21.51
CA ASN A 413 -12.28 -17.41 -21.44
C ASN A 413 -12.62 -17.72 -19.98
N THR A 414 -13.88 -18.04 -19.72
CA THR A 414 -14.39 -18.32 -18.37
C THR A 414 -14.66 -19.80 -18.12
N GLU A 415 -14.21 -20.68 -18.99
CA GLU A 415 -14.46 -22.14 -18.92
C GLU A 415 -14.06 -22.76 -17.58
N ASN A 416 -12.97 -22.28 -16.96
CA ASN A 416 -12.47 -22.80 -15.68
C ASN A 416 -12.94 -21.99 -14.46
N VAL A 417 -13.73 -20.94 -14.68
CA VAL A 417 -14.18 -20.07 -13.58
C VAL A 417 -15.26 -20.76 -12.76
N GLN A 418 -15.05 -20.77 -11.44
CA GLN A 418 -15.98 -21.33 -10.46
C GLN A 418 -16.69 -20.27 -9.61
N TYR A 419 -16.11 -19.09 -9.50
CA TYR A 419 -16.59 -18.00 -8.64
C TYR A 419 -16.65 -16.68 -9.41
N MET A 420 -17.87 -16.10 -9.53
CA MET A 420 -18.14 -14.84 -10.24
C MET A 420 -18.97 -13.85 -9.40
N ASP A 421 -19.07 -14.05 -8.07
CA ASP A 421 -19.88 -13.17 -7.24
C ASP A 421 -19.40 -11.73 -7.36
N SER A 422 -20.35 -10.82 -7.52
CA SER A 422 -20.12 -9.36 -7.53
C SER A 422 -19.09 -8.90 -8.59
N THR A 423 -18.89 -9.67 -9.65
CA THR A 423 -17.82 -9.38 -10.64
C THR A 423 -17.95 -7.98 -11.23
N PHE A 424 -19.17 -7.53 -11.56
CA PHE A 424 -19.45 -6.20 -12.11
C PHE A 424 -20.33 -5.35 -11.18
N GLN A 425 -20.49 -5.74 -9.92
CA GLN A 425 -21.33 -5.02 -8.97
C GLN A 425 -20.91 -3.56 -8.87
N GLY A 426 -21.89 -2.62 -8.95
CA GLY A 426 -21.63 -1.19 -8.79
C GLY A 426 -20.84 -0.56 -9.95
N CYS A 427 -20.79 -1.19 -11.13
CA CYS A 427 -20.33 -0.55 -12.35
C CYS A 427 -21.42 0.40 -12.90
N SER A 428 -21.75 1.44 -12.15
CA SER A 428 -22.99 2.23 -12.33
C SER A 428 -23.05 3.03 -13.64
N LEU A 429 -21.89 3.41 -14.22
CA LEU A 429 -21.83 4.14 -15.49
C LEU A 429 -21.63 3.26 -16.73
N LEU A 430 -21.59 1.94 -16.56
CA LEU A 430 -21.39 1.00 -17.66
C LEU A 430 -22.71 0.82 -18.43
N LYS A 431 -22.76 1.32 -19.68
CA LYS A 431 -23.98 1.29 -20.50
C LYS A 431 -24.20 -0.01 -21.22
N THR A 432 -23.14 -0.67 -21.63
CA THR A 432 -23.14 -1.94 -22.36
C THR A 432 -22.04 -2.84 -21.86
N LEU A 433 -22.30 -4.13 -21.80
CA LEU A 433 -21.31 -5.13 -21.43
C LEU A 433 -21.54 -6.38 -22.30
N ASP A 434 -20.53 -6.74 -23.07
CA ASP A 434 -20.57 -7.97 -23.89
C ASP A 434 -20.00 -9.14 -23.08
N VAL A 435 -20.87 -10.08 -22.74
CA VAL A 435 -20.57 -11.34 -22.04
C VAL A 435 -20.89 -12.56 -22.90
N SER A 436 -21.06 -12.38 -24.23
CA SER A 436 -21.44 -13.44 -25.18
C SER A 436 -20.41 -14.59 -25.26
N ASN A 437 -19.16 -14.32 -24.86
CA ASN A 437 -18.08 -15.33 -24.82
C ASN A 437 -17.98 -16.06 -23.47
N PHE A 438 -18.82 -15.73 -22.48
CA PHE A 438 -18.75 -16.36 -21.16
C PHE A 438 -19.31 -17.78 -21.16
N ASN A 439 -18.50 -18.75 -20.79
CA ASN A 439 -18.91 -20.11 -20.44
C ASN A 439 -19.04 -20.22 -18.91
N THR A 440 -20.26 -20.31 -18.41
CA THR A 440 -20.53 -20.35 -16.97
C THR A 440 -20.85 -21.76 -16.44
N SER A 441 -20.61 -22.81 -17.23
CA SER A 441 -20.97 -24.20 -16.89
C SER A 441 -20.32 -24.72 -15.60
N ASN A 442 -19.16 -24.17 -15.21
CA ASN A 442 -18.46 -24.52 -13.99
C ASN A 442 -18.69 -23.54 -12.83
N VAL A 443 -19.52 -22.52 -13.04
CA VAL A 443 -19.75 -21.47 -12.03
C VAL A 443 -20.73 -21.97 -10.96
N ASN A 444 -20.27 -21.95 -9.70
CA ASN A 444 -21.06 -22.40 -8.55
C ASN A 444 -22.00 -21.30 -8.00
N THR A 445 -21.60 -20.02 -8.15
CA THR A 445 -22.31 -18.89 -7.58
C THR A 445 -22.08 -17.61 -8.38
N MET A 446 -23.15 -16.83 -8.61
CA MET A 446 -23.18 -15.56 -9.34
C MET A 446 -23.95 -14.49 -8.55
N VAL A 447 -23.80 -14.49 -7.23
CA VAL A 447 -24.48 -13.51 -6.37
C VAL A 447 -24.07 -12.10 -6.79
N SER A 448 -25.05 -11.21 -6.99
CA SER A 448 -24.84 -9.78 -7.26
C SER A 448 -23.95 -9.48 -8.49
N ILE A 449 -23.85 -10.39 -9.46
CA ILE A 449 -22.88 -10.26 -10.57
C ILE A 449 -23.04 -8.93 -11.33
N PHE A 450 -24.28 -8.43 -11.53
CA PHE A 450 -24.59 -7.15 -12.20
C PHE A 450 -25.31 -6.16 -11.27
N GLN A 451 -25.34 -6.41 -9.96
CA GLN A 451 -26.02 -5.53 -9.00
C GLN A 451 -25.50 -4.10 -9.12
N GLY A 452 -26.42 -3.10 -9.18
CA GLY A 452 -26.04 -1.68 -9.25
C GLY A 452 -25.35 -1.27 -10.56
N CYS A 453 -25.56 -2.04 -11.66
CA CYS A 453 -25.22 -1.60 -13.00
C CYS A 453 -26.31 -0.64 -13.51
N GLU A 454 -26.42 0.52 -12.88
CA GLU A 454 -27.55 1.47 -13.00
C GLU A 454 -27.79 1.97 -14.43
N SER A 455 -26.72 2.11 -15.24
CA SER A 455 -26.79 2.63 -16.62
C SER A 455 -26.94 1.53 -17.67
N LEU A 456 -26.96 0.26 -17.29
CA LEU A 456 -27.02 -0.87 -18.22
C LEU A 456 -28.44 -1.01 -18.77
N THR A 457 -28.62 -0.75 -20.08
CA THR A 457 -29.96 -0.76 -20.70
C THR A 457 -30.39 -2.16 -21.17
N SER A 458 -29.43 -3.01 -21.49
CA SER A 458 -29.66 -4.40 -21.89
C SER A 458 -28.39 -5.23 -21.63
N ILE A 459 -28.58 -6.52 -21.45
CA ILE A 459 -27.49 -7.50 -21.37
C ILE A 459 -27.95 -8.82 -21.99
N ASP A 460 -27.09 -9.42 -22.81
CA ASP A 460 -27.31 -10.74 -23.37
C ASP A 460 -26.60 -11.81 -22.55
N VAL A 461 -27.37 -12.59 -21.82
CA VAL A 461 -26.90 -13.74 -21.02
C VAL A 461 -27.33 -15.08 -21.61
N SER A 462 -27.72 -15.11 -22.90
CA SER A 462 -28.23 -16.32 -23.58
C SER A 462 -27.22 -17.48 -23.57
N ASN A 463 -25.92 -17.19 -23.48
CA ASN A 463 -24.86 -18.19 -23.39
C ASN A 463 -24.55 -18.69 -21.97
N PHE A 464 -25.21 -18.11 -20.96
CA PHE A 464 -24.97 -18.55 -19.59
C PHE A 464 -25.58 -19.95 -19.37
N ASN A 465 -24.79 -20.84 -18.80
CA ASN A 465 -25.23 -22.13 -18.30
C ASN A 465 -25.20 -22.12 -16.77
N ILE A 466 -26.38 -22.17 -16.14
CA ILE A 466 -26.53 -22.13 -14.67
C ILE A 466 -26.95 -23.49 -14.06
N GLU A 467 -26.81 -24.59 -14.83
CA GLU A 467 -27.20 -25.93 -14.34
C GLU A 467 -26.43 -26.36 -13.07
N ASN A 468 -25.21 -25.87 -12.88
CA ASN A 468 -24.38 -26.13 -11.70
C ASN A 468 -24.43 -25.01 -10.65
N THR A 469 -25.04 -23.88 -11.00
CA THR A 469 -25.11 -22.72 -10.11
C THR A 469 -26.15 -22.93 -9.01
N VAL A 470 -25.78 -22.60 -7.77
CA VAL A 470 -26.64 -22.79 -6.59
C VAL A 470 -27.29 -21.48 -6.15
N ASN A 471 -26.64 -20.33 -6.41
CA ASN A 471 -27.07 -19.04 -5.89
C ASN A 471 -26.90 -17.93 -6.93
N ILE A 472 -28.02 -17.26 -7.27
CA ILE A 472 -28.10 -16.13 -8.21
C ILE A 472 -28.82 -14.91 -7.58
N LYS A 473 -28.80 -14.85 -6.24
CA LYS A 473 -29.39 -13.76 -5.47
C LYS A 473 -28.84 -12.41 -5.94
N HIS A 474 -29.72 -11.37 -6.03
CA HIS A 474 -29.36 -9.99 -6.40
C HIS A 474 -28.74 -9.84 -7.80
N MET A 475 -28.92 -10.79 -8.70
CA MET A 475 -28.19 -10.83 -9.99
C MET A 475 -28.31 -9.52 -10.77
N PHE A 476 -29.51 -8.91 -10.80
CA PHE A 476 -29.83 -7.63 -11.47
C PHE A 476 -30.40 -6.59 -10.49
N TYR A 477 -30.16 -6.74 -9.20
CA TYR A 477 -30.61 -5.80 -8.17
C TYR A 477 -30.10 -4.37 -8.48
N GLU A 478 -30.98 -3.35 -8.46
CA GLU A 478 -30.63 -1.95 -8.79
C GLU A 478 -30.05 -1.74 -10.21
N CYS A 479 -30.49 -2.54 -11.20
CA CYS A 479 -30.23 -2.26 -12.61
C CYS A 479 -31.27 -1.26 -13.14
N GLU A 480 -31.13 0.01 -12.74
CA GLU A 480 -32.20 1.02 -12.88
C GLU A 480 -32.61 1.31 -14.33
N SER A 481 -31.66 1.22 -15.30
CA SER A 481 -31.92 1.48 -16.72
C SER A 481 -32.23 0.22 -17.54
N LEU A 482 -32.28 -0.96 -16.92
CA LEU A 482 -32.52 -2.21 -17.63
C LEU A 482 -33.98 -2.26 -18.11
N GLU A 483 -34.18 -2.32 -19.43
CA GLU A 483 -35.50 -2.30 -20.05
C GLU A 483 -36.10 -3.69 -20.27
N LYS A 484 -35.22 -4.67 -20.56
CA LYS A 484 -35.64 -6.06 -20.85
C LYS A 484 -34.57 -7.06 -20.44
N ILE A 485 -35.04 -8.24 -20.05
CA ILE A 485 -34.19 -9.38 -19.76
C ILE A 485 -34.81 -10.69 -20.27
N ASP A 486 -34.05 -11.42 -21.08
CA ASP A 486 -34.43 -12.73 -21.57
C ASP A 486 -33.55 -13.81 -20.92
N LEU A 487 -34.15 -14.60 -20.06
CA LEU A 487 -33.52 -15.73 -19.37
C LEU A 487 -34.09 -17.09 -19.87
N SER A 488 -34.73 -17.10 -21.05
CA SER A 488 -35.36 -18.30 -21.63
C SER A 488 -34.40 -19.45 -21.89
N ASN A 489 -33.09 -19.15 -21.99
CA ASN A 489 -32.05 -20.17 -22.15
C ASN A 489 -31.44 -20.65 -20.82
N LEU A 490 -31.80 -20.02 -19.69
CA LEU A 490 -31.26 -20.39 -18.39
C LEU A 490 -32.09 -21.51 -17.75
N ASN A 491 -31.43 -22.61 -17.43
CA ASN A 491 -32.03 -23.73 -16.74
C ASN A 491 -31.51 -23.87 -15.31
N PRO A 492 -32.23 -23.36 -14.29
CA PRO A 492 -31.75 -23.28 -12.91
C PRO A 492 -31.94 -24.58 -12.11
N LYS A 493 -31.43 -25.72 -12.61
CA LYS A 493 -31.64 -27.04 -11.99
C LYS A 493 -31.23 -27.15 -10.53
N LYS A 494 -30.12 -26.49 -10.14
CA LYS A 494 -29.55 -26.53 -8.78
C LYS A 494 -29.74 -25.23 -8.00
N VAL A 495 -30.33 -24.22 -8.63
CA VAL A 495 -30.52 -22.93 -7.97
C VAL A 495 -31.49 -23.09 -6.79
N THR A 496 -31.08 -22.64 -5.62
CA THR A 496 -31.88 -22.63 -4.39
C THR A 496 -32.14 -21.22 -3.87
N ARG A 497 -31.42 -20.21 -4.39
CA ARG A 497 -31.48 -18.82 -3.94
C ARG A 497 -31.49 -17.86 -5.14
N MET A 498 -32.54 -17.02 -5.21
CA MET A 498 -32.71 -15.98 -6.22
C MET A 498 -33.45 -14.74 -5.66
N GLU A 499 -33.42 -14.56 -4.33
CA GLU A 499 -34.06 -13.43 -3.67
C GLU A 499 -33.58 -12.10 -4.27
N TYR A 500 -34.46 -11.12 -4.41
CA TYR A 500 -34.21 -9.75 -4.87
C TYR A 500 -33.59 -9.65 -6.28
N MET A 501 -33.82 -10.65 -7.14
CA MET A 501 -33.11 -10.75 -8.44
C MET A 501 -33.32 -9.52 -9.32
N PHE A 502 -34.55 -8.97 -9.39
CA PHE A 502 -34.92 -7.78 -10.16
C PHE A 502 -35.36 -6.61 -9.28
N TYR A 503 -35.06 -6.64 -8.00
CA TYR A 503 -35.47 -5.60 -7.07
C TYR A 503 -34.90 -4.24 -7.48
N LYS A 504 -35.76 -3.18 -7.51
CA LYS A 504 -35.39 -1.84 -7.96
C LYS A 504 -34.90 -1.76 -9.42
N CYS A 505 -35.61 -2.40 -10.33
CA CYS A 505 -35.44 -2.24 -11.78
C CYS A 505 -36.63 -1.47 -12.36
N PRO A 506 -36.79 -0.15 -12.10
CA PRO A 506 -38.02 0.61 -12.40
C PRO A 506 -38.32 0.78 -13.88
N ASN A 507 -37.38 0.44 -14.79
CA ASN A 507 -37.59 0.51 -16.23
C ASN A 507 -37.68 -0.89 -16.89
N LEU A 508 -37.71 -1.98 -16.10
CA LEU A 508 -37.72 -3.34 -16.61
C LEU A 508 -39.12 -3.76 -17.02
N GLU A 509 -39.45 -3.59 -18.29
CA GLU A 509 -40.80 -3.84 -18.86
C GLU A 509 -40.98 -5.26 -19.44
N TYR A 510 -39.91 -6.03 -19.62
CA TYR A 510 -39.95 -7.40 -20.14
C TYR A 510 -39.05 -8.36 -19.38
N ILE A 511 -39.64 -9.47 -18.91
CA ILE A 511 -38.93 -10.55 -18.21
C ILE A 511 -39.33 -11.89 -18.83
N ASP A 512 -38.38 -12.68 -19.36
CA ASP A 512 -38.63 -14.07 -19.76
C ASP A 512 -37.88 -15.03 -18.81
N ILE A 513 -38.68 -15.76 -18.02
CA ILE A 513 -38.22 -16.83 -17.12
C ILE A 513 -38.90 -18.16 -17.46
N SER A 514 -39.21 -18.34 -18.72
CA SER A 514 -40.00 -19.48 -19.22
C SER A 514 -39.40 -20.85 -18.99
N GLN A 515 -38.06 -20.93 -18.72
CA GLN A 515 -37.42 -22.21 -18.39
C GLN A 515 -37.24 -22.47 -16.90
N PHE A 516 -37.73 -21.55 -16.05
CA PHE A 516 -37.57 -21.72 -14.62
C PHE A 516 -38.58 -22.72 -14.06
N GLU A 517 -38.08 -23.84 -13.52
CA GLU A 517 -38.85 -24.86 -12.79
C GLU A 517 -38.40 -24.88 -11.34
N LEU A 518 -39.11 -24.15 -10.47
CA LEU A 518 -38.63 -23.83 -9.14
C LEU A 518 -39.45 -24.60 -8.08
N ALA A 519 -39.15 -25.88 -7.85
CA ALA A 519 -39.89 -26.69 -6.89
C ALA A 519 -39.71 -26.26 -5.42
N GLN A 520 -38.57 -25.71 -5.03
CA GLN A 520 -38.23 -25.40 -3.62
C GLN A 520 -37.47 -24.08 -3.42
N ILE A 521 -37.60 -23.07 -4.28
CA ILE A 521 -36.85 -21.84 -4.21
C ILE A 521 -37.55 -20.79 -3.35
N LYS A 522 -36.82 -20.08 -2.50
CA LYS A 522 -37.24 -18.84 -1.88
C LYS A 522 -37.26 -17.73 -2.92
N ILE A 523 -38.43 -17.21 -3.21
CA ILE A 523 -38.68 -16.00 -3.98
C ILE A 523 -39.07 -14.93 -2.97
N VAL A 524 -38.14 -14.08 -2.56
CA VAL A 524 -38.40 -12.98 -1.64
C VAL A 524 -38.09 -11.70 -2.41
N ASP A 525 -39.09 -10.81 -2.48
CA ASP A 525 -38.99 -9.46 -3.05
C ASP A 525 -38.33 -9.41 -4.46
N MET A 526 -38.54 -10.46 -5.26
CA MET A 526 -37.87 -10.61 -6.57
C MET A 526 -38.34 -9.53 -7.55
N PHE A 527 -39.58 -9.10 -7.48
CA PHE A 527 -40.26 -8.19 -8.40
C PHE A 527 -40.62 -6.83 -7.78
N ASN A 528 -40.16 -6.52 -6.59
CA ASN A 528 -40.47 -5.27 -5.94
C ASN A 528 -39.79 -4.08 -6.61
N ASN A 529 -40.50 -2.95 -6.74
CA ASN A 529 -40.07 -1.73 -7.40
C ASN A 529 -39.75 -1.93 -8.91
N LEU A 530 -40.53 -2.76 -9.58
CA LEU A 530 -40.64 -2.81 -11.02
C LEU A 530 -41.63 -1.71 -11.53
N PRO A 531 -41.69 -1.40 -12.84
CA PRO A 531 -42.66 -0.45 -13.38
C PRO A 531 -44.07 -1.00 -13.23
N ASP A 532 -45.07 -0.10 -13.26
CA ASP A 532 -46.48 -0.46 -13.12
C ASP A 532 -46.97 -1.43 -14.21
N LYS A 533 -46.38 -1.37 -15.41
CA LYS A 533 -46.75 -2.20 -16.56
C LYS A 533 -45.55 -2.90 -17.15
N GLY A 534 -45.77 -4.14 -17.54
CA GLY A 534 -44.73 -4.93 -18.19
C GLY A 534 -45.31 -6.27 -18.68
N LEU A 535 -44.43 -7.09 -19.27
CA LEU A 535 -44.75 -8.43 -19.75
C LEU A 535 -43.80 -9.45 -19.11
N ILE A 536 -44.39 -10.44 -18.43
CA ILE A 536 -43.63 -11.59 -17.95
C ILE A 536 -43.98 -12.84 -18.74
N ARG A 537 -42.96 -13.55 -19.23
CA ARG A 537 -43.14 -14.87 -19.84
C ARG A 537 -42.65 -15.95 -18.87
N ILE A 538 -43.57 -16.88 -18.50
CA ILE A 538 -43.39 -17.79 -17.38
C ILE A 538 -44.15 -19.11 -17.62
N LYS A 539 -43.71 -20.22 -17.01
CA LYS A 539 -44.52 -21.46 -16.96
C LYS A 539 -45.71 -21.32 -16.04
N GLN A 540 -46.86 -21.93 -16.46
CA GLN A 540 -48.08 -21.94 -15.66
C GLN A 540 -47.81 -22.46 -14.23
N SER A 541 -47.06 -23.54 -14.09
CA SER A 541 -46.74 -24.15 -12.78
C SER A 541 -45.95 -23.25 -11.84
N LEU A 542 -45.13 -22.37 -12.39
CA LEU A 542 -44.38 -21.38 -11.59
C LEU A 542 -45.26 -20.20 -11.24
N TYR A 543 -46.05 -19.69 -12.22
CA TYR A 543 -47.01 -18.59 -12.00
C TYR A 543 -47.95 -18.85 -10.83
N GLU A 544 -48.56 -20.04 -10.78
CA GLU A 544 -49.49 -20.42 -9.68
C GLU A 544 -48.88 -20.31 -8.27
N ARG A 545 -47.57 -20.24 -8.18
CA ARG A 545 -46.82 -20.16 -6.90
C ARG A 545 -46.36 -18.77 -6.55
N ILE A 546 -46.23 -17.88 -7.54
CA ILE A 546 -45.61 -16.56 -7.37
C ILE A 546 -46.47 -15.41 -7.87
N GLN A 547 -47.73 -15.68 -8.24
CA GLN A 547 -48.64 -14.68 -8.81
C GLN A 547 -48.83 -13.46 -7.89
N ASP A 548 -48.77 -13.66 -6.57
CA ASP A 548 -48.93 -12.60 -5.58
C ASP A 548 -47.69 -11.69 -5.48
N ASP A 549 -46.54 -12.14 -5.99
CA ASP A 549 -45.30 -11.37 -6.03
C ASP A 549 -45.13 -10.59 -7.36
N ILE A 550 -45.91 -10.91 -8.40
CA ILE A 550 -45.89 -10.23 -9.71
C ILE A 550 -46.74 -8.98 -9.64
N PRO A 551 -46.31 -7.80 -10.16
CA PRO A 551 -47.13 -6.59 -10.15
C PRO A 551 -48.47 -6.82 -10.87
N SER A 552 -49.58 -6.34 -10.29
CA SER A 552 -50.94 -6.66 -10.70
C SER A 552 -51.30 -6.29 -12.14
N ASP A 553 -50.66 -5.26 -12.68
CA ASP A 553 -50.97 -4.72 -14.02
C ASP A 553 -50.02 -5.27 -15.11
N TRP A 554 -49.18 -6.27 -14.76
CA TRP A 554 -48.32 -6.94 -15.73
C TRP A 554 -49.08 -7.96 -16.55
N GLU A 555 -48.80 -7.96 -17.87
CA GLU A 555 -49.27 -9.01 -18.76
C GLU A 555 -48.51 -10.31 -18.52
N VAL A 556 -49.25 -11.42 -18.45
CA VAL A 556 -48.65 -12.75 -18.27
C VAL A 556 -48.78 -13.56 -19.54
N SER A 557 -47.64 -14.02 -20.10
CA SER A 557 -47.57 -14.93 -21.24
C SER A 557 -47.09 -16.31 -20.78
N PHE A 558 -47.90 -17.32 -20.96
CA PHE A 558 -47.53 -18.68 -20.56
C PHE A 558 -46.65 -19.34 -21.62
N ALA A 559 -45.49 -19.88 -21.18
CA ALA A 559 -44.69 -20.74 -21.98
C ALA A 559 -45.26 -22.17 -22.04
N PRO A 560 -45.05 -22.93 -23.15
CA PRO A 560 -45.55 -24.29 -23.31
C PRO A 560 -44.93 -25.29 -22.32
#